data_0948ae2f78cc5389f2c8e2e666c0e3a3
#
_entry.id   0948ae2f78cc5389f2c8e2e666c0e3a3
#
_cell.length_a   1.000
_cell.length_b   1.000
_cell.length_c   1.000
_cell.angle_alpha   90.00
_cell.angle_beta   90.00
_cell.angle_gamma   90.00
#
_symmetry.space_group_name_H-M   'P 1'
#
loop_
_entity.id
_entity.type
_entity.pdbx_description
1 polymer ?
#
loop_
_entity_poly.entity_id
_entity_poly.type
_entity_poly.pdbx_seq_one_letter_code
_entity_poly.pdbx_strand_id
1 'polypeptide(L)'
;FGSTEFIVFRAKEGYTDPNFVYYLVKSSFVRDPAIKSMVGSSGRQRVQTDVVQNLIVPFPSLLEQRKIASILKSLDDKIALNTAINDNLEQQAQALFQELFITNADPNWRTGTIINLGTVIGGSTPSKAKPEYYTKNGIAWITPKDLSINKSKFITHGENDITELGLKNSSATVMPEGTVLFSSRAPIGYIAIAAGNITTNQGFKSVVPNDEIGTAYVYYYLKQNLSMIERLASGSTFKEVSGGTMKSVPAIVPDSKTIEKFNSFCLPIFEQQKVLETQNQTLAGLRDSL
;
A
#
# COMPACT_ATOMS: atom_id res chain seq x y z
N PHE A 1 -10.12 12.20 25.01
CA PHE A 1 -11.26 11.47 25.60
C PHE A 1 -11.46 10.18 24.84
N GLY A 2 -11.48 9.02 25.55
CA GLY A 2 -11.75 7.71 24.97
C GLY A 2 -13.19 7.28 25.22
N SER A 3 -13.67 6.32 24.41
CA SER A 3 -14.93 5.62 24.68
C SER A 3 -14.80 4.73 25.93
N THR A 4 -15.93 4.35 26.53
CA THR A 4 -15.99 3.35 27.62
C THR A 4 -15.46 1.97 27.20
N GLU A 5 -15.24 1.76 25.90
CA GLU A 5 -14.68 0.53 25.33
C GLU A 5 -13.15 0.46 25.41
N PHE A 6 -12.47 1.55 25.79
CA PHE A 6 -11.03 1.58 25.91
C PHE A 6 -10.56 1.10 27.30
N ILE A 7 -9.57 0.22 27.31
CA ILE A 7 -8.80 -0.11 28.52
C ILE A 7 -7.59 0.84 28.54
N VAL A 8 -7.48 1.65 29.58
CA VAL A 8 -6.42 2.64 29.74
C VAL A 8 -5.35 2.12 30.65
N PHE A 9 -4.11 2.06 30.15
CA PHE A 9 -2.93 1.73 30.95
C PHE A 9 -2.20 3.00 31.35
N ARG A 10 -1.78 3.11 32.62
CA ARG A 10 -1.01 4.25 33.10
C ARG A 10 0.28 3.75 33.77
N ALA A 11 1.37 4.41 33.47
CA ALA A 11 2.62 4.16 34.17
C ALA A 11 2.47 4.48 35.66
N LYS A 12 3.07 3.65 36.50
CA LYS A 12 3.13 3.84 37.94
C LYS A 12 4.45 4.51 38.31
N GLU A 13 4.38 5.70 38.86
CA GLU A 13 5.54 6.50 39.21
C GLU A 13 6.53 5.71 40.09
N GLY A 14 7.81 5.79 39.76
CA GLY A 14 8.88 5.07 40.43
C GLY A 14 9.02 3.58 40.12
N TYR A 15 8.04 2.99 39.39
CA TYR A 15 8.02 1.55 39.06
C TYR A 15 8.04 1.29 37.57
N THR A 16 7.39 2.14 36.77
CA THR A 16 7.24 1.91 35.32
C THR A 16 7.59 3.14 34.49
N ASP A 17 8.27 2.93 33.37
CA ASP A 17 8.48 3.96 32.36
C ASP A 17 7.25 4.03 31.42
N PRO A 18 6.71 5.22 31.11
CA PRO A 18 5.53 5.36 30.25
C PRO A 18 5.70 4.78 28.84
N ASN A 19 6.87 4.95 28.23
CA ASN A 19 7.15 4.40 26.90
C ASN A 19 7.28 2.87 26.96
N PHE A 20 7.90 2.33 28.02
CA PHE A 20 7.92 0.88 28.23
C PHE A 20 6.52 0.30 28.34
N VAL A 21 5.63 0.92 29.12
CA VAL A 21 4.22 0.49 29.24
C VAL A 21 3.54 0.50 27.87
N TYR A 22 3.77 1.53 27.05
CA TYR A 22 3.24 1.59 25.69
C TYR A 22 3.65 0.38 24.85
N TYR A 23 4.93 0.02 24.84
CA TYR A 23 5.42 -1.13 24.06
C TYR A 23 5.00 -2.46 24.66
N LEU A 24 4.99 -2.59 25.99
CA LEU A 24 4.52 -3.79 26.68
C LEU A 24 3.06 -4.10 26.32
N VAL A 25 2.19 -3.08 26.30
CA VAL A 25 0.77 -3.26 25.93
C VAL A 25 0.60 -3.70 24.47
N LYS A 26 1.48 -3.27 23.58
CA LYS A 26 1.49 -3.67 22.17
C LYS A 26 2.11 -5.06 21.93
N SER A 27 2.91 -5.55 22.87
CA SER A 27 3.60 -6.84 22.75
C SER A 27 2.63 -8.03 22.80
N SER A 28 3.10 -9.18 22.32
CA SER A 28 2.37 -10.45 22.39
C SER A 28 2.02 -10.87 23.82
N PHE A 29 2.79 -10.46 24.82
CA PHE A 29 2.52 -10.74 26.24
C PHE A 29 1.18 -10.19 26.73
N VAL A 30 0.77 -9.04 26.22
CA VAL A 30 -0.51 -8.41 26.61
C VAL A 30 -1.55 -8.54 25.50
N ARG A 31 -1.17 -8.28 24.25
CA ARG A 31 -2.09 -8.23 23.12
C ARG A 31 -2.74 -9.58 22.81
N ASP A 32 -1.97 -10.67 22.79
CA ASP A 32 -2.49 -11.98 22.39
C ASP A 32 -3.49 -12.55 23.42
N PRO A 33 -3.21 -12.53 24.75
CA PRO A 33 -4.21 -12.90 25.74
C PRO A 33 -5.44 -11.97 25.71
N ALA A 34 -5.26 -10.68 25.51
CA ALA A 34 -6.37 -9.73 25.40
C ALA A 34 -7.30 -10.10 24.24
N ILE A 35 -6.75 -10.35 23.03
CA ILE A 35 -7.51 -10.77 21.86
C ILE A 35 -8.22 -12.12 22.10
N LYS A 36 -7.53 -13.10 22.67
CA LYS A 36 -8.11 -14.41 23.01
C LYS A 36 -9.25 -14.32 24.02
N SER A 37 -9.25 -13.31 24.88
CA SER A 37 -10.30 -13.09 25.88
C SER A 37 -11.56 -12.43 25.32
N MET A 38 -11.55 -12.01 24.05
CA MET A 38 -12.68 -11.28 23.47
C MET A 38 -13.94 -12.12 23.43
N VAL A 39 -15.02 -11.59 24.01
CA VAL A 39 -16.36 -12.20 24.02
C VAL A 39 -17.38 -11.24 23.38
N GLY A 40 -18.46 -11.82 22.84
CA GLY A 40 -19.54 -11.07 22.19
C GLY A 40 -19.86 -11.59 20.79
N SER A 41 -20.94 -11.10 20.20
CA SER A 41 -21.32 -11.41 18.83
C SER A 41 -20.36 -10.75 17.81
N SER A 42 -20.28 -11.31 16.60
CA SER A 42 -19.46 -10.76 15.51
C SER A 42 -19.69 -9.24 15.35
N GLY A 43 -18.60 -8.47 15.33
CA GLY A 43 -18.63 -7.01 15.23
C GLY A 43 -18.88 -6.24 16.53
N ARG A 44 -19.10 -6.94 17.69
CA ARG A 44 -19.29 -6.33 19.02
C ARG A 44 -18.49 -7.07 20.10
N GLN A 45 -17.36 -7.64 19.73
CA GLN A 45 -16.48 -8.32 20.69
C GLN A 45 -15.72 -7.33 21.57
N ARG A 46 -15.59 -7.65 22.87
CA ARG A 46 -14.89 -6.85 23.86
C ARG A 46 -13.86 -7.68 24.60
N VAL A 47 -12.70 -7.09 24.82
CA VAL A 47 -11.65 -7.64 25.68
C VAL A 47 -12.17 -7.70 27.12
N GLN A 48 -11.93 -8.83 27.80
CA GLN A 48 -12.25 -8.97 29.21
C GLN A 48 -11.20 -8.24 30.05
N THR A 49 -11.62 -7.18 30.75
CA THR A 49 -10.72 -6.32 31.52
C THR A 49 -10.02 -7.07 32.66
N ASP A 50 -10.73 -8.00 33.33
CA ASP A 50 -10.21 -8.84 34.40
C ASP A 50 -9.09 -9.77 33.90
N VAL A 51 -9.18 -10.30 32.67
CA VAL A 51 -8.12 -11.10 32.07
C VAL A 51 -6.86 -10.25 31.94
N VAL A 52 -7.00 -9.01 31.42
CA VAL A 52 -5.86 -8.09 31.19
C VAL A 52 -5.25 -7.65 32.54
N GLN A 53 -6.08 -7.38 33.57
CA GLN A 53 -5.62 -6.97 34.89
C GLN A 53 -4.83 -8.05 35.60
N ASN A 54 -5.12 -9.32 35.36
CA ASN A 54 -4.47 -10.46 36.00
C ASN A 54 -3.33 -11.08 35.20
N LEU A 55 -2.94 -10.45 34.05
CA LEU A 55 -1.81 -10.94 33.27
C LEU A 55 -0.50 -10.84 34.04
N ILE A 56 0.24 -11.95 34.07
CA ILE A 56 1.62 -11.97 34.54
C ILE A 56 2.54 -11.68 33.35
N VAL A 57 3.26 -10.58 33.42
CA VAL A 57 4.14 -10.10 32.34
C VAL A 57 5.58 -9.96 32.87
N PRO A 58 6.60 -10.10 31.97
CA PRO A 58 7.98 -9.79 32.33
C PRO A 58 8.09 -8.31 32.73
N PHE A 59 8.74 -8.06 33.86
CA PHE A 59 8.86 -6.72 34.40
C PHE A 59 10.30 -6.42 34.85
N PRO A 60 11.15 -5.91 33.90
CA PRO A 60 12.55 -5.61 34.22
C PRO A 60 12.69 -4.39 35.13
N SER A 61 13.90 -4.13 35.60
CA SER A 61 14.19 -2.92 36.39
C SER A 61 13.86 -1.63 35.63
N LEU A 62 13.57 -0.55 36.32
CA LEU A 62 13.22 0.74 35.69
C LEU A 62 14.31 1.23 34.72
N LEU A 63 15.58 0.93 34.99
CA LEU A 63 16.70 1.26 34.09
C LEU A 63 16.63 0.46 32.83
N GLU A 64 16.34 -0.83 32.90
CA GLU A 64 16.17 -1.70 31.71
C GLU A 64 14.93 -1.33 30.93
N GLN A 65 13.80 -1.02 31.61
CA GLN A 65 12.61 -0.51 30.95
C GLN A 65 12.90 0.71 30.07
N ARG A 66 13.64 1.68 30.60
CA ARG A 66 14.05 2.89 29.86
C ARG A 66 14.94 2.57 28.67
N LYS A 67 15.88 1.61 28.80
CA LYS A 67 16.73 1.18 27.69
C LYS A 67 15.92 0.53 26.57
N ILE A 68 15.06 -0.43 26.93
CA ILE A 68 14.17 -1.10 25.96
C ILE A 68 13.28 -0.09 25.25
N ALA A 69 12.60 0.76 26.01
CA ALA A 69 11.72 1.79 25.47
C ALA A 69 12.45 2.78 24.58
N SER A 70 13.69 3.17 24.91
CA SER A 70 14.51 4.07 24.10
C SER A 70 14.84 3.46 22.73
N ILE A 71 15.20 2.16 22.68
CA ILE A 71 15.50 1.47 21.43
C ILE A 71 14.25 1.40 20.55
N LEU A 72 13.13 0.89 21.08
CA LEU A 72 11.88 0.75 20.36
C LEU A 72 11.35 2.09 19.87
N LYS A 73 11.44 3.14 20.71
CA LYS A 73 11.05 4.48 20.34
C LYS A 73 11.91 5.04 19.22
N SER A 74 13.21 4.79 19.20
CA SER A 74 14.08 5.27 18.13
C SER A 74 13.72 4.67 16.76
N LEU A 75 13.26 3.41 16.75
CA LEU A 75 12.76 2.75 15.54
C LEU A 75 11.44 3.39 15.06
N ASP A 76 10.50 3.60 15.98
CA ASP A 76 9.22 4.26 15.64
C ASP A 76 9.43 5.71 15.19
N ASP A 77 10.31 6.48 15.85
CA ASP A 77 10.64 7.85 15.46
C ASP A 77 11.26 7.91 14.06
N LYS A 78 12.12 6.92 13.72
CA LYS A 78 12.71 6.84 12.37
C LYS A 78 11.66 6.48 11.31
N ILE A 79 10.76 5.54 11.61
CA ILE A 79 9.64 5.21 10.72
C ILE A 79 8.75 6.43 10.49
N ALA A 80 8.41 7.17 11.55
CA ALA A 80 7.60 8.38 11.45
C ALA A 80 8.29 9.47 10.61
N LEU A 81 9.60 9.68 10.80
CA LEU A 81 10.36 10.62 10.00
C LEU A 81 10.39 10.23 8.51
N ASN A 82 10.68 8.97 8.21
CA ASN A 82 10.69 8.48 6.84
C ASN A 82 9.31 8.65 6.19
N THR A 83 8.24 8.39 6.92
CA THR A 83 6.87 8.59 6.44
C THR A 83 6.60 10.07 6.13
N ALA A 84 6.98 10.98 7.02
CA ALA A 84 6.82 12.42 6.79
C ALA A 84 7.63 12.92 5.58
N ILE A 85 8.84 12.37 5.36
CA ILE A 85 9.63 12.68 4.16
C ILE A 85 8.90 12.16 2.90
N ASN A 86 8.38 10.93 2.91
CA ASN A 86 7.63 10.37 1.79
C ASN A 86 6.38 11.19 1.44
N ASP A 87 5.64 11.62 2.45
CA ASP A 87 4.45 12.46 2.26
C ASP A 87 4.83 13.82 1.64
N ASN A 88 5.94 14.41 2.06
CA ASN A 88 6.43 15.65 1.49
C ASN A 88 6.88 15.47 0.03
N LEU A 89 7.62 14.41 -0.28
CA LEU A 89 8.04 14.07 -1.64
C LEU A 89 6.83 13.83 -2.56
N GLU A 90 5.81 13.14 -2.06
CA GLU A 90 4.56 12.92 -2.78
C GLU A 90 3.85 14.24 -3.11
N GLN A 91 3.75 15.14 -2.12
CA GLN A 91 3.15 16.46 -2.31
C GLN A 91 3.89 17.30 -3.35
N GLN A 92 5.22 17.27 -3.36
CA GLN A 92 6.03 17.98 -4.36
C GLN A 92 5.74 17.49 -5.78
N ALA A 93 5.76 16.16 -5.99
CA ALA A 93 5.48 15.59 -7.30
C ALA A 93 4.02 15.85 -7.75
N GLN A 94 3.06 15.76 -6.82
CA GLN A 94 1.66 16.07 -7.10
C GLN A 94 1.46 17.55 -7.43
N ALA A 95 2.13 18.46 -6.74
CA ALA A 95 2.07 19.91 -7.00
C ALA A 95 2.62 20.24 -8.40
N LEU A 96 3.76 19.64 -8.78
CA LEU A 96 4.30 19.82 -10.12
C LEU A 96 3.39 19.22 -11.21
N PHE A 97 2.77 18.07 -10.94
CA PHE A 97 1.76 17.48 -11.85
C PHE A 97 0.59 18.46 -12.06
N GLN A 98 0.06 18.98 -10.95
CA GLN A 98 -1.04 19.95 -10.98
C GLN A 98 -0.66 21.22 -11.76
N GLU A 99 0.54 21.74 -11.55
CA GLU A 99 1.04 22.92 -12.23
C GLU A 99 1.17 22.69 -13.74
N LEU A 100 1.87 21.63 -14.15
CA LEU A 100 2.20 21.40 -15.55
C LEU A 100 1.00 20.90 -16.38
N PHE A 101 0.17 20.01 -15.83
CA PHE A 101 -0.82 19.26 -16.62
C PHE A 101 -2.27 19.67 -16.37
N ILE A 102 -2.51 20.51 -15.35
CA ILE A 102 -3.86 21.00 -15.04
C ILE A 102 -3.91 22.52 -15.16
N THR A 103 -3.10 23.24 -14.37
CA THR A 103 -3.16 24.70 -14.31
C THR A 103 -2.61 25.34 -15.58
N ASN A 104 -1.46 24.87 -16.07
CA ASN A 104 -0.77 25.40 -17.24
C ASN A 104 -0.81 24.42 -18.43
N ALA A 105 -1.85 23.57 -18.49
CA ALA A 105 -2.02 22.63 -19.59
C ALA A 105 -2.14 23.38 -20.93
N ASP A 106 -1.34 22.98 -21.93
CA ASP A 106 -1.47 23.54 -23.28
C ASP A 106 -2.78 23.03 -23.91
N PRO A 107 -3.70 23.94 -24.31
CA PRO A 107 -4.96 23.55 -24.95
C PRO A 107 -4.77 22.83 -26.29
N ASN A 108 -3.59 22.89 -26.89
CA ASN A 108 -3.26 22.20 -28.13
C ASN A 108 -2.77 20.77 -27.93
N TRP A 109 -2.60 20.29 -26.70
CA TRP A 109 -2.22 18.89 -26.49
C TRP A 109 -3.27 17.95 -27.05
N ARG A 110 -2.78 16.85 -27.60
CA ARG A 110 -3.65 15.86 -28.21
C ARG A 110 -4.55 15.20 -27.18
N THR A 111 -5.84 15.18 -27.45
CA THR A 111 -6.80 14.35 -26.70
C THR A 111 -6.77 12.92 -27.25
N GLY A 112 -6.89 11.96 -26.35
CA GLY A 112 -6.89 10.55 -26.66
C GLY A 112 -7.56 9.74 -25.54
N THR A 113 -7.05 8.54 -25.32
CA THR A 113 -7.51 7.66 -24.25
C THR A 113 -6.29 7.02 -23.57
N ILE A 114 -6.54 6.27 -22.49
CA ILE A 114 -5.47 5.58 -21.72
C ILE A 114 -4.55 4.74 -22.62
N ILE A 115 -5.03 4.17 -23.72
CA ILE A 115 -4.19 3.40 -24.66
C ILE A 115 -3.11 4.24 -25.36
N ASN A 116 -3.25 5.56 -25.36
CA ASN A 116 -2.21 6.47 -25.84
C ASN A 116 -1.13 6.72 -24.78
N LEU A 117 -1.41 6.42 -23.52
CA LEU A 117 -0.46 6.56 -22.39
C LEU A 117 0.30 5.26 -22.12
N GLY A 118 -0.30 4.11 -22.46
CA GLY A 118 0.29 2.80 -22.19
C GLY A 118 -0.63 1.64 -22.56
N THR A 119 -0.15 0.44 -22.34
CA THR A 119 -0.89 -0.80 -22.58
C THR A 119 -1.69 -1.20 -21.35
N VAL A 120 -3.01 -1.36 -21.53
CA VAL A 120 -3.89 -1.84 -20.43
C VAL A 120 -3.86 -3.36 -20.37
N ILE A 121 -3.41 -3.89 -19.24
CA ILE A 121 -3.29 -5.33 -18.95
C ILE A 121 -4.30 -5.70 -17.85
N GLY A 122 -5.13 -6.70 -18.11
CA GLY A 122 -5.98 -7.33 -17.11
C GLY A 122 -5.23 -8.44 -16.38
N GLY A 123 -5.53 -8.61 -15.10
CA GLY A 123 -4.97 -9.73 -14.34
C GLY A 123 -5.81 -11.01 -14.43
N SER A 124 -5.28 -12.10 -13.88
CA SER A 124 -5.92 -13.42 -13.84
C SER A 124 -5.63 -14.15 -12.53
N THR A 125 -6.50 -15.07 -12.14
CA THR A 125 -6.33 -15.91 -10.96
C THR A 125 -6.12 -17.35 -11.42
N PRO A 126 -4.94 -17.96 -11.19
CA PRO A 126 -4.77 -19.39 -11.37
C PRO A 126 -5.78 -20.18 -10.54
N SER A 127 -6.10 -21.41 -10.96
CA SER A 127 -7.10 -22.21 -10.27
C SER A 127 -6.71 -22.45 -8.80
N LYS A 128 -7.56 -21.98 -7.87
CA LYS A 128 -7.37 -22.18 -6.43
C LYS A 128 -7.51 -23.64 -5.98
N ALA A 129 -8.10 -24.50 -6.82
CA ALA A 129 -8.15 -25.94 -6.58
C ALA A 129 -6.81 -26.65 -6.81
N LYS A 130 -5.79 -25.91 -7.24
CA LYS A 130 -4.45 -26.39 -7.55
C LYS A 130 -3.42 -25.67 -6.64
N PRO A 131 -3.19 -26.17 -5.40
CA PRO A 131 -2.24 -25.55 -4.47
C PRO A 131 -0.84 -25.37 -5.06
N GLU A 132 -0.42 -26.27 -5.96
CA GLU A 132 0.87 -26.25 -6.67
C GLU A 132 1.05 -25.03 -7.60
N TYR A 133 -0.02 -24.26 -7.85
CA TYR A 133 0.06 -23.02 -8.61
C TYR A 133 0.50 -21.81 -7.76
N TYR A 134 0.58 -22.00 -6.42
CA TYR A 134 0.87 -20.92 -5.47
C TYR A 134 2.12 -21.25 -4.65
N THR A 135 2.84 -20.20 -4.25
CA THR A 135 4.05 -20.31 -3.41
C THR A 135 4.23 -19.02 -2.59
N LYS A 136 5.22 -19.03 -1.68
CA LYS A 136 5.64 -17.81 -0.96
C LYS A 136 6.81 -17.09 -1.62
N ASN A 137 7.54 -17.79 -2.49
CA ASN A 137 8.71 -17.25 -3.19
C ASN A 137 8.63 -17.69 -4.67
N GLY A 138 8.02 -16.89 -5.52
CA GLY A 138 7.82 -17.16 -6.94
C GLY A 138 7.65 -15.89 -7.75
N ILE A 139 6.73 -15.94 -8.70
CA ILE A 139 6.34 -14.79 -9.51
C ILE A 139 5.34 -13.96 -8.70
N ALA A 140 5.67 -12.72 -8.44
CA ALA A 140 4.83 -11.80 -7.67
C ALA A 140 3.41 -11.74 -8.25
N TRP A 141 2.39 -11.97 -7.40
CA TRP A 141 0.98 -11.96 -7.78
C TRP A 141 0.16 -11.14 -6.78
N ILE A 142 -0.33 -10.01 -7.24
CA ILE A 142 -0.98 -9.02 -6.41
C ILE A 142 -2.50 -9.09 -6.53
N THR A 143 -3.15 -8.90 -5.38
CA THR A 143 -4.61 -8.77 -5.27
C THR A 143 -5.01 -7.42 -4.69
N PRO A 144 -6.25 -6.93 -4.85
CA PRO A 144 -6.70 -5.70 -4.19
C PRO A 144 -6.60 -5.78 -2.66
N LYS A 145 -6.69 -6.98 -2.07
CA LYS A 145 -6.47 -7.20 -0.63
C LYS A 145 -5.05 -6.79 -0.23
N ASP A 146 -4.04 -7.13 -1.03
CA ASP A 146 -2.65 -6.78 -0.72
C ASP A 146 -2.47 -5.27 -0.67
N LEU A 147 -3.03 -4.52 -1.64
CA LEU A 147 -3.02 -3.06 -1.64
C LEU A 147 -3.92 -2.43 -0.54
N SER A 148 -4.88 -3.19 0.00
CA SER A 148 -5.67 -2.73 1.15
C SER A 148 -4.87 -2.75 2.45
N ILE A 149 -3.94 -3.67 2.57
CA ILE A 149 -3.07 -3.89 3.74
C ILE A 149 -1.79 -3.08 3.60
N ASN A 150 -1.07 -3.28 2.50
CA ASN A 150 0.16 -2.54 2.19
C ASN A 150 -0.19 -1.26 1.42
N LYS A 151 -0.02 -0.10 2.06
CA LYS A 151 -0.30 1.23 1.50
C LYS A 151 0.92 1.86 0.81
N SER A 152 2.01 1.12 0.64
CA SER A 152 3.19 1.60 -0.06
C SER A 152 2.85 1.96 -1.51
N LYS A 153 3.49 3.01 -2.01
CA LYS A 153 3.41 3.39 -3.43
C LYS A 153 4.04 2.32 -4.31
N PHE A 154 5.13 1.71 -3.85
CA PHE A 154 5.86 0.68 -4.58
C PHE A 154 5.58 -0.69 -3.97
N ILE A 155 5.21 -1.65 -4.82
CA ILE A 155 4.90 -3.01 -4.38
C ILE A 155 5.76 -4.04 -5.11
N THR A 156 6.32 -4.97 -4.34
CA THR A 156 7.16 -6.08 -4.85
C THR A 156 6.44 -7.40 -4.85
N HIS A 157 5.70 -7.72 -3.76
CA HIS A 157 5.00 -8.99 -3.54
C HIS A 157 3.67 -8.76 -2.83
N GLY A 158 2.74 -9.72 -3.01
CA GLY A 158 1.52 -9.84 -2.23
C GLY A 158 1.64 -10.88 -1.11
N GLU A 159 0.50 -11.31 -0.59
CA GLU A 159 0.42 -12.37 0.41
C GLU A 159 0.91 -13.72 -0.15
N ASN A 160 0.70 -13.97 -1.43
CA ASN A 160 1.11 -15.18 -2.13
C ASN A 160 1.63 -14.82 -3.52
N ASP A 161 2.62 -15.58 -3.95
CA ASP A 161 3.12 -15.58 -5.32
C ASP A 161 2.54 -16.75 -6.10
N ILE A 162 2.72 -16.75 -7.43
CA ILE A 162 2.37 -17.88 -8.28
C ILE A 162 3.63 -18.58 -8.78
N THR A 163 3.52 -19.90 -9.01
CA THR A 163 4.58 -20.67 -9.63
C THR A 163 4.59 -20.50 -11.15
N GLU A 164 5.68 -20.90 -11.81
CA GLU A 164 5.74 -21.00 -13.28
C GLU A 164 4.60 -21.87 -13.84
N LEU A 165 4.23 -22.92 -13.10
CA LEU A 165 3.12 -23.78 -13.49
C LEU A 165 1.79 -23.04 -13.40
N GLY A 166 1.59 -22.24 -12.34
CA GLY A 166 0.42 -21.39 -12.17
C GLY A 166 0.33 -20.32 -13.26
N LEU A 167 1.45 -19.69 -13.64
CA LEU A 167 1.51 -18.75 -14.74
C LEU A 167 1.11 -19.40 -16.06
N LYS A 168 1.74 -20.54 -16.42
CA LYS A 168 1.47 -21.27 -17.67
C LYS A 168 0.04 -21.78 -17.81
N ASN A 169 -0.61 -22.09 -16.70
CA ASN A 169 -2.00 -22.60 -16.67
C ASN A 169 -3.04 -21.54 -16.33
N SER A 170 -2.72 -20.28 -16.52
CA SER A 170 -3.65 -19.16 -16.35
C SER A 170 -3.45 -18.11 -17.45
N SER A 171 -4.33 -17.11 -17.48
CA SER A 171 -4.18 -15.94 -18.36
C SER A 171 -3.45 -14.79 -17.65
N ALA A 172 -2.71 -15.07 -16.58
CA ALA A 172 -1.90 -14.07 -15.91
C ALA A 172 -0.74 -13.63 -16.82
N THR A 173 -0.52 -12.33 -16.89
CA THR A 173 0.54 -11.73 -17.72
C THR A 173 1.57 -11.09 -16.80
N VAL A 174 2.84 -11.40 -16.99
CA VAL A 174 3.93 -10.71 -16.30
C VAL A 174 4.07 -9.31 -16.88
N MET A 175 4.02 -8.32 -16.03
CA MET A 175 4.19 -6.91 -16.35
C MET A 175 5.53 -6.42 -15.79
N PRO A 176 6.23 -5.52 -16.50
CA PRO A 176 7.55 -5.03 -16.07
C PRO A 176 7.47 -4.09 -14.87
N GLU A 177 8.62 -3.83 -14.24
CA GLU A 177 8.80 -2.74 -13.29
C GLU A 177 8.31 -1.41 -13.90
N GLY A 178 7.78 -0.54 -13.06
CA GLY A 178 7.19 0.73 -13.48
C GLY A 178 5.72 0.63 -13.96
N THR A 179 5.16 -0.57 -14.07
CA THR A 179 3.73 -0.73 -14.37
C THR A 179 2.89 -0.08 -13.26
N VAL A 180 1.89 0.71 -13.66
CA VAL A 180 0.94 1.31 -12.72
C VAL A 180 -0.23 0.35 -12.53
N LEU A 181 -0.32 -0.23 -11.34
CA LEU A 181 -1.39 -1.13 -10.93
C LEU A 181 -2.63 -0.30 -10.57
N PHE A 182 -3.79 -0.70 -11.09
CA PHE A 182 -5.07 -0.05 -10.80
C PHE A 182 -6.12 -1.10 -10.48
N SER A 183 -6.63 -1.09 -9.23
CA SER A 183 -7.72 -1.99 -8.86
C SER A 183 -9.02 -1.54 -9.53
N SER A 184 -9.62 -2.43 -10.29
CA SER A 184 -10.83 -2.15 -11.07
C SER A 184 -12.12 -2.49 -10.35
N ARG A 185 -12.02 -3.13 -9.15
CA ARG A 185 -13.16 -3.52 -8.31
C ARG A 185 -12.73 -3.85 -6.87
N ALA A 186 -13.65 -3.80 -5.94
CA ALA A 186 -13.61 -4.31 -4.56
C ALA A 186 -12.43 -3.84 -3.68
N PRO A 187 -12.15 -2.56 -3.54
CA PRO A 187 -12.74 -1.36 -4.16
C PRO A 187 -12.03 -0.97 -5.46
N ILE A 188 -12.64 -0.08 -6.23
CA ILE A 188 -11.99 0.60 -7.34
C ILE A 188 -11.00 1.62 -6.78
N GLY A 189 -9.84 1.78 -7.46
CA GLY A 189 -8.95 2.92 -7.24
C GLY A 189 -7.83 2.72 -6.25
N TYR A 190 -7.50 1.50 -5.83
CA TYR A 190 -6.17 1.27 -5.29
C TYR A 190 -5.14 1.38 -6.41
N ILE A 191 -4.15 2.24 -6.21
CA ILE A 191 -3.10 2.51 -7.20
C ILE A 191 -1.74 2.30 -6.56
N ALA A 192 -0.89 1.51 -7.21
CA ALA A 192 0.49 1.29 -6.81
C ALA A 192 1.39 1.17 -8.06
N ILE A 193 2.69 1.21 -7.87
CA ILE A 193 3.69 1.03 -8.91
C ILE A 193 4.41 -0.30 -8.67
N ALA A 194 4.53 -1.10 -9.71
CA ALA A 194 5.31 -2.33 -9.65
C ALA A 194 6.80 -2.01 -9.45
N ALA A 195 7.40 -2.52 -8.38
CA ALA A 195 8.83 -2.33 -8.09
C ALA A 195 9.72 -3.47 -8.64
N GLY A 196 9.18 -4.28 -9.52
CA GLY A 196 9.82 -5.37 -10.24
C GLY A 196 8.81 -6.03 -11.18
N ASN A 197 9.18 -7.16 -11.78
CA ASN A 197 8.25 -7.93 -12.59
C ASN A 197 7.10 -8.49 -11.74
N ILE A 198 5.85 -8.31 -12.19
CA ILE A 198 4.68 -8.59 -11.36
C ILE A 198 3.50 -9.12 -12.19
N THR A 199 2.66 -9.92 -11.57
CA THR A 199 1.35 -10.31 -12.09
C THR A 199 0.25 -9.85 -11.15
N THR A 200 -1.00 -9.85 -11.60
CA THR A 200 -2.14 -9.45 -10.76
C THR A 200 -3.32 -10.42 -10.94
N ASN A 201 -4.25 -10.41 -10.00
CA ASN A 201 -5.52 -11.09 -10.17
C ASN A 201 -6.45 -10.30 -11.11
N GLN A 202 -7.62 -10.89 -11.45
CA GLN A 202 -8.62 -10.26 -12.34
C GLN A 202 -9.23 -8.96 -11.80
N GLY A 203 -8.98 -8.60 -10.54
CA GLY A 203 -9.42 -7.33 -9.94
C GLY A 203 -8.63 -6.11 -10.39
N PHE A 204 -7.66 -6.27 -11.28
CA PHE A 204 -6.85 -5.17 -11.81
C PHE A 204 -7.06 -4.94 -13.29
N LYS A 205 -6.89 -3.68 -13.68
CA LYS A 205 -6.69 -3.19 -15.05
C LYS A 205 -5.51 -2.24 -15.00
N SER A 206 -4.32 -2.82 -14.99
CA SER A 206 -3.05 -2.11 -14.85
C SER A 206 -2.63 -1.47 -16.16
N VAL A 207 -1.81 -0.43 -16.09
CA VAL A 207 -1.26 0.25 -17.26
C VAL A 207 0.25 0.10 -17.27
N VAL A 208 0.77 -0.55 -18.33
CA VAL A 208 2.20 -0.52 -18.66
C VAL A 208 2.45 0.75 -19.45
N PRO A 209 3.14 1.76 -18.88
CA PRO A 209 3.35 3.04 -19.58
C PRO A 209 4.16 2.86 -20.85
N ASN A 210 3.86 3.66 -21.87
CA ASN A 210 4.77 3.81 -23.02
C ASN A 210 6.04 4.54 -22.57
N ASP A 211 7.19 4.24 -23.16
CA ASP A 211 8.48 4.84 -22.78
C ASP A 211 8.45 6.37 -22.87
N GLU A 212 7.78 6.91 -23.90
CA GLU A 212 7.62 8.35 -24.12
C GLU A 212 6.76 9.06 -23.05
N ILE A 213 5.90 8.31 -22.35
CA ILE A 213 4.97 8.84 -21.34
C ILE A 213 5.55 8.69 -19.93
N GLY A 214 6.04 7.48 -19.61
CA GLY A 214 6.65 7.17 -18.35
C GLY A 214 5.67 6.91 -17.19
N THR A 215 6.19 6.23 -16.18
CA THR A 215 5.44 5.77 -15.00
C THR A 215 4.86 6.93 -14.19
N ALA A 216 5.63 8.01 -14.00
CA ALA A 216 5.21 9.10 -13.13
C ALA A 216 3.95 9.79 -13.68
N TYR A 217 3.92 10.09 -14.97
CA TYR A 217 2.74 10.72 -15.58
C TYR A 217 1.50 9.83 -15.45
N VAL A 218 1.59 8.55 -15.81
CA VAL A 218 0.47 7.60 -15.74
C VAL A 218 -0.04 7.46 -14.29
N TYR A 219 0.86 7.37 -13.32
CA TYR A 219 0.50 7.25 -11.91
C TYR A 219 -0.31 8.45 -11.42
N TYR A 220 0.20 9.67 -11.62
CA TYR A 220 -0.52 10.88 -11.20
C TYR A 220 -1.76 11.14 -12.05
N TYR A 221 -1.75 10.78 -13.32
CA TYR A 221 -2.92 10.87 -14.19
C TYR A 221 -4.08 10.01 -13.65
N LEU A 222 -3.83 8.76 -13.30
CA LEU A 222 -4.85 7.86 -12.74
C LEU A 222 -5.35 8.34 -11.37
N LYS A 223 -4.47 8.85 -10.52
CA LYS A 223 -4.86 9.46 -9.22
C LYS A 223 -5.76 10.67 -9.42
N GLN A 224 -5.39 11.59 -10.27
CA GLN A 224 -6.13 12.83 -10.55
C GLN A 224 -7.52 12.54 -11.12
N ASN A 225 -7.63 11.52 -11.95
CA ASN A 225 -8.87 11.21 -12.66
C ASN A 225 -9.68 10.08 -12.01
N LEU A 226 -9.33 9.64 -10.79
CA LEU A 226 -9.97 8.51 -10.11
C LEU A 226 -11.50 8.66 -10.05
N SER A 227 -12.00 9.80 -9.60
CA SER A 227 -13.44 10.06 -9.48
C SER A 227 -14.16 10.00 -10.83
N MET A 228 -13.50 10.37 -11.93
CA MET A 228 -14.05 10.24 -13.27
C MET A 228 -14.07 8.76 -13.69
N ILE A 229 -13.00 8.02 -13.45
CA ILE A 229 -12.90 6.60 -13.76
C ILE A 229 -13.94 5.80 -12.98
N GLU A 230 -14.15 6.09 -11.69
CA GLU A 230 -15.18 5.45 -10.87
C GLU A 230 -16.60 5.66 -11.41
N ARG A 231 -16.90 6.84 -11.97
CA ARG A 231 -18.19 7.11 -12.61
C ARG A 231 -18.43 6.31 -13.89
N LEU A 232 -17.37 5.87 -14.57
CA LEU A 232 -17.45 5.02 -15.77
C LEU A 232 -17.66 3.53 -15.41
N ALA A 233 -17.52 3.15 -14.13
CA ALA A 233 -17.72 1.78 -13.68
C ALA A 233 -19.18 1.35 -13.87
N SER A 234 -19.36 0.11 -14.30
CA SER A 234 -20.68 -0.52 -14.51
C SER A 234 -20.92 -1.66 -13.49
N GLY A 235 -22.15 -2.07 -13.33
CA GLY A 235 -22.58 -3.12 -12.41
C GLY A 235 -23.55 -2.61 -11.35
N SER A 236 -24.67 -3.32 -11.15
CA SER A 236 -25.73 -2.94 -10.20
C SER A 236 -25.37 -3.25 -8.75
N THR A 237 -24.76 -4.41 -8.50
CA THR A 237 -24.41 -4.89 -7.16
C THR A 237 -22.93 -4.65 -6.85
N PHE A 238 -22.05 -4.91 -7.80
CA PHE A 238 -20.61 -4.69 -7.68
C PHE A 238 -20.12 -3.90 -8.88
N LYS A 239 -19.73 -2.66 -8.62
CA LYS A 239 -19.16 -1.79 -9.65
C LYS A 239 -17.78 -2.31 -10.07
N GLU A 240 -17.55 -2.35 -11.38
CA GLU A 240 -16.25 -2.70 -11.96
C GLU A 240 -15.95 -1.81 -13.16
N VAL A 241 -14.70 -1.37 -13.27
CA VAL A 241 -14.13 -0.77 -14.47
C VAL A 241 -13.66 -1.90 -15.37
N SER A 242 -14.41 -2.21 -16.45
CA SER A 242 -14.03 -3.25 -17.39
C SER A 242 -12.74 -2.90 -18.13
N GLY A 243 -12.09 -3.90 -18.76
CA GLY A 243 -10.92 -3.65 -19.61
C GLY A 243 -11.23 -2.72 -20.79
N GLY A 244 -12.42 -2.84 -21.39
CA GLY A 244 -12.89 -1.93 -22.44
C GLY A 244 -13.08 -0.51 -21.90
N THR A 245 -13.74 -0.37 -20.77
CA THR A 245 -13.93 0.92 -20.10
C THR A 245 -12.59 1.58 -19.76
N MET A 246 -11.64 0.82 -19.18
CA MET A 246 -10.32 1.37 -18.84
C MET A 246 -9.57 1.86 -20.07
N LYS A 247 -9.62 1.11 -21.19
CA LYS A 247 -8.99 1.52 -22.46
C LYS A 247 -9.59 2.79 -23.05
N SER A 248 -10.88 3.04 -22.81
CA SER A 248 -11.61 4.20 -23.33
C SER A 248 -11.62 5.40 -22.40
N VAL A 249 -11.00 5.31 -21.21
CA VAL A 249 -10.86 6.46 -20.30
C VAL A 249 -10.21 7.62 -21.07
N PRO A 250 -10.86 8.79 -21.16
CA PRO A 250 -10.29 9.95 -21.87
C PRO A 250 -8.93 10.31 -21.30
N ALA A 251 -7.99 10.68 -22.13
CA ALA A 251 -6.65 11.07 -21.70
C ALA A 251 -6.11 12.24 -22.54
N ILE A 252 -5.30 13.06 -21.90
CA ILE A 252 -4.48 14.08 -22.56
C ILE A 252 -3.09 13.50 -22.77
N VAL A 253 -2.54 13.68 -23.98
CA VAL A 253 -1.18 13.29 -24.34
C VAL A 253 -0.37 14.58 -24.46
N PRO A 254 0.38 14.97 -23.40
CA PRO A 254 1.21 16.17 -23.43
C PRO A 254 2.36 16.04 -24.44
N ASP A 255 3.00 17.15 -24.73
CA ASP A 255 4.23 17.14 -25.52
C ASP A 255 5.38 16.45 -24.79
N SER A 256 6.34 15.91 -25.57
CA SER A 256 7.46 15.15 -25.02
C SER A 256 8.34 15.95 -24.06
N LYS A 257 8.52 17.24 -24.29
CA LYS A 257 9.35 18.12 -23.46
C LYS A 257 8.74 18.30 -22.07
N THR A 258 7.43 18.49 -21.97
CA THR A 258 6.73 18.64 -20.68
C THR A 258 6.72 17.32 -19.91
N ILE A 259 6.51 16.20 -20.61
CA ILE A 259 6.61 14.85 -20.02
C ILE A 259 8.03 14.58 -19.49
N GLU A 260 9.06 14.86 -20.29
CA GLU A 260 10.46 14.66 -19.88
C GLU A 260 10.81 15.49 -18.65
N LYS A 261 10.41 16.77 -18.61
CA LYS A 261 10.59 17.64 -17.46
C LYS A 261 9.98 17.04 -16.20
N PHE A 262 8.75 16.54 -16.29
CA PHE A 262 8.06 15.94 -15.16
C PHE A 262 8.70 14.62 -14.72
N ASN A 263 8.98 13.72 -15.65
CA ASN A 263 9.59 12.42 -15.35
C ASN A 263 10.99 12.59 -14.73
N SER A 264 11.80 13.50 -15.26
CA SER A 264 13.14 13.80 -14.71
C SER A 264 13.08 14.35 -13.28
N PHE A 265 12.05 15.13 -12.95
CA PHE A 265 11.81 15.59 -11.58
C PHE A 265 11.33 14.45 -10.66
N CYS A 266 10.43 13.60 -11.15
CA CYS A 266 9.85 12.52 -10.36
C CYS A 266 10.81 11.34 -10.14
N LEU A 267 11.74 11.08 -11.04
CA LEU A 267 12.64 9.92 -10.95
C LEU A 267 13.39 9.85 -9.61
N PRO A 268 14.16 10.88 -9.19
CA PRO A 268 14.86 10.84 -7.89
C PRO A 268 13.90 10.80 -6.70
N ILE A 269 12.70 11.39 -6.82
CA ILE A 269 11.66 11.32 -5.80
C ILE A 269 11.19 9.88 -5.63
N PHE A 270 10.88 9.18 -6.71
CA PHE A 270 10.40 7.80 -6.69
C PHE A 270 11.45 6.85 -6.12
N GLU A 271 12.71 7.00 -6.51
CA GLU A 271 13.81 6.22 -5.95
C GLU A 271 13.97 6.46 -4.45
N GLN A 272 13.92 7.71 -4.00
CA GLN A 272 13.99 8.03 -2.58
C GLN A 272 12.79 7.45 -1.80
N GLN A 273 11.57 7.56 -2.33
CA GLN A 273 10.37 7.01 -1.71
C GLN A 273 10.46 5.48 -1.60
N LYS A 274 10.90 4.78 -2.65
CA LYS A 274 11.11 3.32 -2.67
C LYS A 274 12.11 2.88 -1.58
N VAL A 275 13.21 3.63 -1.43
CA VAL A 275 14.21 3.37 -0.38
C VAL A 275 13.60 3.55 1.02
N LEU A 276 12.89 4.65 1.25
CA LEU A 276 12.28 4.95 2.56
C LEU A 276 11.17 3.95 2.94
N GLU A 277 10.34 3.52 1.98
CA GLU A 277 9.34 2.47 2.20
C GLU A 277 10.00 1.13 2.58
N THR A 278 11.07 0.73 1.90
CA THR A 278 11.84 -0.48 2.22
C THR A 278 12.49 -0.38 3.61
N GLN A 279 13.07 0.78 3.94
CA GLN A 279 13.61 1.01 5.28
C GLN A 279 12.53 0.89 6.35
N ASN A 280 11.35 1.46 6.13
CA ASN A 280 10.24 1.38 7.09
C ASN A 280 9.76 -0.05 7.32
N GLN A 281 9.71 -0.87 6.28
CA GLN A 281 9.38 -2.30 6.40
C GLN A 281 10.43 -3.04 7.25
N THR A 282 11.72 -2.79 7.00
CA THR A 282 12.82 -3.38 7.78
C THR A 282 12.78 -2.95 9.24
N LEU A 283 12.60 -1.64 9.50
CA LEU A 283 12.54 -1.09 10.86
C LEU A 283 11.33 -1.62 11.64
N ALA A 284 10.17 -1.74 10.98
CA ALA A 284 8.97 -2.34 11.58
C ALA A 284 9.19 -3.81 11.91
N GLY A 285 9.78 -4.60 11.00
CA GLY A 285 10.12 -6.00 11.26
C GLY A 285 11.11 -6.16 12.43
N LEU A 286 12.13 -5.29 12.51
CA LEU A 286 13.08 -5.27 13.62
C LEU A 286 12.38 -4.92 14.95
N ARG A 287 11.56 -3.88 14.98
CA ARG A 287 10.79 -3.49 16.16
C ARG A 287 9.88 -4.61 16.65
N ASP A 288 9.19 -5.29 15.75
CA ASP A 288 8.21 -6.33 16.08
C ASP A 288 8.88 -7.65 16.50
N SER A 289 10.19 -7.81 16.24
CA SER A 289 11.01 -8.95 16.68
C SER A 289 11.68 -8.76 18.05
N LEU A 290 11.75 -7.53 18.55
CA LEU A 290 12.30 -7.16 19.85
C LEU A 290 11.23 -7.16 20.94
#